data_5b7d0b147adbdcf6a5edcb9bded01b92
#
_entry.id   5b7d0b147adbdcf6a5edcb9bded01b92
#
_cell.length_a   1.000
_cell.length_b   1.000
_cell.length_c   1.000
_cell.angle_alpha   90.00
_cell.angle_beta   90.00
_cell.angle_gamma   90.00
#
_symmetry.space_group_name_H-M   'P 1'
#
loop_
_entity.id
_entity.type
_entity.pdbx_description
1 polymer ?
#
loop_
_entity_poly.entity_id
_entity_poly.type
_entity_poly.pdbx_seq_one_letter_code
_entity_poly.pdbx_strand_id
1 'polypeptide(L)'
;EMCIRDRNKDDLINVLKEAEKQQAKWEDIITLYNARFHVPIKVSIENQRDIILKQDAAKLQFSYVQEGVEPIVKEKKELDKILSRGEKRAFIILQFLFEMESRKLLKHDTIVVMDDIADSFDYQNKYAIVEYIKDLSESQNIYLLILTHNYDFYRTLTSRLSLKGDSLWMVERSSDNSVVLLPGQYRGNVFAKAFVGKDEDDKIFISMIPFVRNLIEYTKGINSTEYGTLTNCLHHKKDTKDITDKEVMDILKDYTLGKGLKRQSSDKKIYSLIMSVAESIVQEETPDPIPVSYTHLTLPTNR
;
A
#
# COMPACT_ATOMS: atom_id res chain seq x y z
N GLU A 1 21.34 -30.57 -52.40
CA GLU A 1 19.95 -30.07 -52.25
C GLU A 1 19.21 -30.66 -51.04
N MET A 2 19.39 -31.94 -50.69
CA MET A 2 18.72 -32.60 -49.56
C MET A 2 19.15 -32.02 -48.18
N CYS A 3 20.44 -31.71 -47.98
CA CYS A 3 20.95 -31.13 -46.73
C CYS A 3 20.44 -29.72 -46.38
N ILE A 4 20.15 -28.90 -47.39
CA ILE A 4 19.65 -27.54 -47.20
C ILE A 4 18.17 -27.58 -46.78
N ARG A 5 17.41 -28.53 -47.33
CA ARG A 5 15.99 -28.71 -47.02
C ARG A 5 15.76 -29.23 -45.59
N ASP A 6 16.61 -30.10 -45.09
CA ASP A 6 16.56 -30.61 -43.74
C ASP A 6 16.98 -29.56 -42.70
N ARG A 7 18.03 -28.76 -42.96
CA ARG A 7 18.46 -27.68 -42.12
C ARG A 7 17.40 -26.61 -41.95
N ASN A 8 16.76 -26.20 -43.04
CA ASN A 8 15.65 -25.23 -43.00
C ASN A 8 14.41 -25.79 -42.25
N LYS A 9 14.19 -27.10 -42.28
CA LYS A 9 13.12 -27.76 -41.55
C LYS A 9 13.37 -27.76 -40.05
N ASP A 10 14.60 -28.04 -39.64
CA ASP A 10 14.99 -28.01 -38.21
C ASP A 10 14.97 -26.58 -37.67
N ASP A 11 15.40 -25.60 -38.42
CA ASP A 11 15.31 -24.18 -38.08
C ASP A 11 13.83 -23.74 -37.92
N LEU A 12 12.95 -24.14 -38.83
CA LEU A 12 11.52 -23.87 -38.75
C LEU A 12 10.87 -24.52 -37.51
N ILE A 13 11.22 -25.77 -37.20
CA ILE A 13 10.75 -26.48 -36.01
C ILE A 13 11.21 -25.77 -34.75
N ASN A 14 12.43 -25.27 -34.69
CA ASN A 14 12.96 -24.54 -33.54
C ASN A 14 12.24 -23.18 -33.36
N VAL A 15 11.99 -22.45 -34.45
CA VAL A 15 11.20 -21.20 -34.40
C VAL A 15 9.77 -21.45 -33.91
N LEU A 16 9.11 -22.52 -34.43
CA LEU A 16 7.77 -22.89 -33.95
C LEU A 16 7.74 -23.25 -32.46
N LYS A 17 8.71 -24.04 -32.02
CA LYS A 17 8.81 -24.39 -30.55
C LYS A 17 9.05 -23.18 -29.66
N GLU A 18 9.87 -22.22 -30.13
CA GLU A 18 10.10 -20.99 -29.38
C GLU A 18 8.85 -20.10 -29.35
N ALA A 19 8.12 -20.00 -30.46
CA ALA A 19 6.84 -19.28 -30.55
C ALA A 19 5.76 -19.92 -29.66
N GLU A 20 5.66 -21.26 -29.62
CA GLU A 20 4.77 -21.97 -28.71
C GLU A 20 5.11 -21.72 -27.24
N LYS A 21 6.39 -21.69 -26.88
CA LYS A 21 6.81 -21.34 -25.51
C LYS A 21 6.44 -19.91 -25.14
N GLN A 22 6.59 -18.96 -26.06
CA GLN A 22 6.19 -17.57 -25.82
C GLN A 22 4.69 -17.45 -25.67
N GLN A 23 3.91 -18.15 -26.49
CA GLN A 23 2.45 -18.17 -26.37
C GLN A 23 2.00 -18.72 -25.01
N ALA A 24 2.55 -19.85 -24.55
CA ALA A 24 2.24 -20.43 -23.25
C ALA A 24 2.48 -19.44 -22.13
N LYS A 25 3.58 -18.67 -22.17
CA LYS A 25 3.86 -17.63 -21.18
C LYS A 25 2.82 -16.50 -21.16
N TRP A 26 2.35 -16.07 -22.34
CA TRP A 26 1.31 -15.05 -22.43
C TRP A 26 -0.03 -15.57 -21.87
N GLU A 27 -0.37 -16.82 -22.12
CA GLU A 27 -1.56 -17.47 -21.56
C GLU A 27 -1.47 -17.58 -20.02
N ASP A 28 -0.28 -17.89 -19.49
CA ASP A 28 -0.03 -17.91 -18.04
C ASP A 28 -0.24 -16.53 -17.42
N ILE A 29 0.26 -15.45 -18.05
CA ILE A 29 0.08 -14.07 -17.57
C ILE A 29 -1.41 -13.70 -17.57
N ILE A 30 -2.14 -14.00 -18.64
CA ILE A 30 -3.57 -13.73 -18.75
C ILE A 30 -4.34 -14.52 -17.67
N THR A 31 -4.00 -15.77 -17.48
CA THR A 31 -4.60 -16.64 -16.46
C THR A 31 -4.36 -16.07 -15.06
N LEU A 32 -3.11 -15.68 -14.77
CA LEU A 32 -2.72 -15.04 -13.52
C LEU A 32 -3.50 -13.75 -13.28
N TYR A 33 -3.61 -12.90 -14.31
CA TYR A 33 -4.35 -11.65 -14.21
C TYR A 33 -5.84 -11.90 -13.93
N ASN A 34 -6.49 -12.73 -14.73
CA ASN A 34 -7.92 -13.03 -14.58
C ASN A 34 -8.25 -13.71 -13.24
N ALA A 35 -7.29 -14.43 -12.64
CA ALA A 35 -7.45 -15.06 -11.33
C ALA A 35 -7.22 -14.09 -10.16
N ARG A 36 -6.31 -13.13 -10.31
CA ARG A 36 -5.91 -12.24 -9.21
C ARG A 36 -6.69 -10.93 -9.15
N PHE A 37 -7.04 -10.36 -10.31
CA PHE A 37 -7.70 -9.06 -10.38
C PHE A 37 -9.20 -9.19 -10.60
N HIS A 38 -9.97 -8.61 -9.69
CA HIS A 38 -11.44 -8.61 -9.75
C HIS A 38 -11.91 -7.38 -10.52
N VAL A 39 -11.98 -7.53 -11.83
CA VAL A 39 -12.45 -6.49 -12.75
C VAL A 39 -13.42 -7.09 -13.77
N PRO A 40 -14.41 -6.35 -14.26
CA PRO A 40 -15.38 -6.85 -15.25
C PRO A 40 -14.78 -6.94 -16.66
N ILE A 41 -13.48 -7.21 -16.76
CA ILE A 41 -12.77 -7.32 -18.02
C ILE A 41 -12.02 -8.65 -18.03
N LYS A 42 -12.33 -9.48 -19.02
CA LYS A 42 -11.51 -10.64 -19.35
C LYS A 42 -10.57 -10.29 -20.48
N VAL A 43 -9.35 -10.77 -20.36
CA VAL A 43 -8.29 -10.60 -21.33
C VAL A 43 -8.04 -11.93 -22.03
N SER A 44 -7.82 -11.88 -23.35
CA SER A 44 -7.43 -13.01 -24.17
C SER A 44 -6.45 -12.54 -25.27
N ILE A 45 -5.84 -13.46 -25.98
CA ILE A 45 -4.98 -13.14 -27.12
C ILE A 45 -5.79 -13.31 -28.41
N GLU A 46 -5.84 -12.23 -29.21
CA GLU A 46 -6.59 -12.23 -30.47
C GLU A 46 -5.85 -13.00 -31.59
N ASN A 47 -4.54 -12.80 -31.67
CA ASN A 47 -3.73 -13.23 -32.81
C ASN A 47 -2.84 -14.44 -32.52
N GLN A 48 -3.32 -15.42 -31.77
CA GLN A 48 -2.55 -16.61 -31.36
C GLN A 48 -1.82 -17.30 -32.52
N ARG A 49 -2.49 -17.44 -33.65
CA ARG A 49 -1.90 -18.07 -34.86
C ARG A 49 -0.84 -17.20 -35.55
N ASP A 50 -1.03 -15.88 -35.54
CA ASP A 50 -0.13 -14.94 -36.22
C ASP A 50 1.16 -14.73 -35.42
N ILE A 51 1.12 -14.80 -34.10
CA ILE A 51 2.32 -14.79 -33.26
C ILE A 51 3.27 -15.92 -33.64
N ILE A 52 2.71 -17.11 -33.89
CA ILE A 52 3.49 -18.30 -34.24
C ILE A 52 3.99 -18.22 -35.69
N LEU A 53 3.14 -17.81 -36.64
CA LEU A 53 3.44 -17.88 -38.08
C LEU A 53 4.17 -16.65 -38.60
N LYS A 54 3.95 -15.47 -38.04
CA LYS A 54 4.44 -14.19 -38.56
C LYS A 54 5.40 -13.47 -37.61
N GLN A 55 5.68 -14.04 -36.44
CA GLN A 55 6.44 -13.36 -35.37
C GLN A 55 5.84 -12.00 -34.97
N ASP A 56 4.54 -11.84 -35.11
CA ASP A 56 3.83 -10.64 -34.72
C ASP A 56 3.78 -10.51 -33.20
N ALA A 57 3.75 -9.28 -32.69
CA ALA A 57 3.54 -9.03 -31.27
C ALA A 57 2.15 -9.51 -30.83
N ALA A 58 2.05 -10.05 -29.62
CA ALA A 58 0.77 -10.48 -29.04
C ALA A 58 -0.22 -9.30 -29.01
N LYS A 59 -1.37 -9.47 -29.63
CA LYS A 59 -2.47 -8.51 -29.57
C LYS A 59 -3.47 -8.96 -28.51
N LEU A 60 -3.68 -8.11 -27.52
CA LEU A 60 -4.63 -8.34 -26.46
C LEU A 60 -6.03 -7.97 -26.89
N GLN A 61 -6.95 -8.91 -26.71
CA GLN A 61 -8.37 -8.70 -26.88
C GLN A 61 -9.02 -8.54 -25.51
N PHE A 62 -9.90 -7.57 -25.38
CA PHE A 62 -10.58 -7.26 -24.15
C PHE A 62 -12.07 -7.54 -24.30
N SER A 63 -12.62 -8.31 -23.37
CA SER A 63 -14.05 -8.60 -23.32
C SER A 63 -14.63 -8.05 -22.03
N TYR A 64 -15.61 -7.18 -22.14
CA TYR A 64 -16.38 -6.73 -20.98
C TYR A 64 -17.34 -7.83 -20.55
N VAL A 65 -17.31 -8.22 -19.29
CA VAL A 65 -18.10 -9.31 -18.72
C VAL A 65 -19.03 -8.74 -17.68
N GLN A 66 -20.34 -8.90 -17.88
CA GLN A 66 -21.37 -8.56 -16.91
C GLN A 66 -22.19 -9.80 -16.60
N GLU A 67 -22.60 -9.95 -15.35
CA GLU A 67 -23.39 -11.11 -14.93
C GLU A 67 -24.70 -11.21 -15.73
N GLY A 68 -24.94 -12.37 -16.35
CA GLY A 68 -26.13 -12.61 -17.18
C GLY A 68 -26.08 -12.07 -18.61
N VAL A 69 -24.96 -11.50 -19.06
CA VAL A 69 -24.79 -10.97 -20.43
C VAL A 69 -23.61 -11.68 -21.11
N GLU A 70 -23.72 -11.96 -22.41
CA GLU A 70 -22.59 -12.48 -23.17
C GLU A 70 -21.44 -11.49 -23.20
N PRO A 71 -20.18 -11.96 -23.09
CA PRO A 71 -19.01 -11.09 -23.13
C PRO A 71 -18.95 -10.29 -24.42
N ILE A 72 -18.83 -8.97 -24.31
CA ILE A 72 -18.76 -8.06 -25.45
C ILE A 72 -17.30 -7.68 -25.69
N VAL A 73 -16.77 -8.04 -26.85
CA VAL A 73 -15.43 -7.63 -27.30
C VAL A 73 -15.44 -6.12 -27.55
N LYS A 74 -14.47 -5.41 -26.98
CA LYS A 74 -14.33 -3.96 -27.08
C LYS A 74 -12.90 -3.57 -27.45
N GLU A 75 -12.75 -2.55 -28.29
CA GLU A 75 -11.46 -1.94 -28.54
C GLU A 75 -11.01 -1.10 -27.33
N LYS A 76 -9.68 -0.97 -27.17
CA LYS A 76 -9.07 -0.17 -26.09
C LYS A 76 -9.68 1.23 -25.94
N LYS A 77 -9.90 1.93 -27.06
CA LYS A 77 -10.46 3.29 -27.07
C LYS A 77 -11.92 3.36 -26.60
N GLU A 78 -12.68 2.30 -26.79
CA GLU A 78 -14.05 2.19 -26.31
C GLU A 78 -14.11 1.88 -24.81
N LEU A 79 -13.20 1.01 -24.33
CA LEU A 79 -13.06 0.69 -22.91
C LEU A 79 -12.78 1.94 -22.08
N ASP A 80 -11.90 2.82 -22.56
CA ASP A 80 -11.59 4.08 -21.86
C ASP A 80 -12.80 4.98 -21.62
N LYS A 81 -13.88 4.84 -22.41
CA LYS A 81 -15.10 5.63 -22.24
C LYS A 81 -16.11 5.03 -21.27
N ILE A 82 -16.14 3.70 -21.16
CA ILE A 82 -17.16 2.98 -20.38
C ILE A 82 -16.67 2.53 -19.00
N LEU A 83 -15.34 2.36 -18.84
CA LEU A 83 -14.76 1.91 -17.59
C LEU A 83 -14.82 2.99 -16.49
N SER A 84 -15.19 2.59 -15.30
CA SER A 84 -15.05 3.39 -14.09
C SER A 84 -13.57 3.72 -13.83
N ARG A 85 -13.31 4.66 -12.92
CA ARG A 85 -11.93 5.03 -12.56
C ARG A 85 -11.12 3.85 -12.01
N GLY A 86 -11.73 2.99 -11.20
CA GLY A 86 -11.09 1.81 -10.64
C GLY A 86 -10.75 0.77 -11.72
N GLU A 87 -11.68 0.52 -12.64
CA GLU A 87 -11.50 -0.40 -13.75
C GLU A 87 -10.43 0.07 -14.75
N LYS A 88 -10.37 1.38 -15.04
CA LYS A 88 -9.28 1.97 -15.85
C LYS A 88 -7.91 1.73 -15.23
N ARG A 89 -7.81 1.86 -13.92
CA ARG A 89 -6.56 1.61 -13.19
C ARG A 89 -6.16 0.14 -13.25
N ALA A 90 -7.10 -0.77 -13.06
CA ALA A 90 -6.84 -2.20 -13.24
C ALA A 90 -6.39 -2.54 -14.68
N PHE A 91 -6.94 -1.84 -15.67
CA PHE A 91 -6.52 -1.98 -17.06
C PHE A 91 -5.07 -1.46 -17.30
N ILE A 92 -4.69 -0.35 -16.68
CA ILE A 92 -3.31 0.16 -16.73
C ILE A 92 -2.34 -0.84 -16.11
N ILE A 93 -2.73 -1.48 -15.00
CA ILE A 93 -1.90 -2.52 -14.38
C ILE A 93 -1.74 -3.72 -15.28
N LEU A 94 -2.79 -4.15 -15.95
CA LEU A 94 -2.65 -5.23 -16.91
C LEU A 94 -1.55 -4.93 -17.93
N GLN A 95 -1.53 -3.70 -18.48
CA GLN A 95 -0.48 -3.29 -19.42
C GLN A 95 0.90 -3.32 -18.77
N PHE A 96 0.99 -2.85 -17.53
CA PHE A 96 2.22 -2.92 -16.76
C PHE A 96 2.68 -4.37 -16.52
N LEU A 97 1.77 -5.29 -16.18
CA LEU A 97 2.08 -6.70 -16.00
C LEU A 97 2.69 -7.30 -17.28
N PHE A 98 2.08 -7.03 -18.43
CA PHE A 98 2.61 -7.51 -19.72
C PHE A 98 4.00 -6.95 -20.02
N GLU A 99 4.21 -5.67 -19.78
CA GLU A 99 5.52 -5.05 -19.98
C GLU A 99 6.58 -5.67 -19.08
N MET A 100 6.26 -5.89 -17.81
CA MET A 100 7.19 -6.49 -16.85
C MET A 100 7.53 -7.93 -17.20
N GLU A 101 6.55 -8.73 -17.59
CA GLU A 101 6.82 -10.11 -18.01
C GLU A 101 7.67 -10.18 -19.30
N SER A 102 7.42 -9.27 -20.23
CA SER A 102 8.28 -9.13 -21.41
C SER A 102 9.73 -8.82 -21.03
N ARG A 103 9.95 -7.89 -20.09
CA ARG A 103 11.30 -7.52 -19.61
C ARG A 103 12.00 -8.65 -18.86
N LYS A 104 11.27 -9.43 -18.07
CA LYS A 104 11.79 -10.65 -17.44
C LYS A 104 12.30 -11.64 -18.47
N LEU A 105 11.54 -11.84 -19.56
CA LEU A 105 11.91 -12.75 -20.64
C LEU A 105 13.17 -12.31 -21.36
N LEU A 106 13.32 -11.02 -21.61
CA LEU A 106 14.47 -10.43 -22.30
C LEU A 106 15.71 -10.36 -21.40
N LYS A 107 15.58 -10.64 -20.11
CA LYS A 107 16.66 -10.55 -19.09
C LYS A 107 17.38 -9.20 -19.08
N HIS A 108 16.68 -8.14 -19.40
CA HIS A 108 17.21 -6.79 -19.33
C HIS A 108 17.11 -6.25 -17.91
N ASP A 109 18.20 -5.75 -17.37
CA ASP A 109 18.20 -5.06 -16.08
C ASP A 109 17.26 -3.86 -16.14
N THR A 110 16.26 -3.85 -15.29
CA THR A 110 15.19 -2.88 -15.32
C THR A 110 14.94 -2.32 -13.92
N ILE A 111 15.01 -1.00 -13.79
CA ILE A 111 14.55 -0.30 -12.58
C ILE A 111 13.09 0.10 -12.79
N VAL A 112 12.24 -0.33 -11.88
CA VAL A 112 10.80 -0.03 -11.89
C VAL A 112 10.50 0.93 -10.76
N VAL A 113 10.04 2.13 -11.11
CA VAL A 113 9.59 3.13 -10.15
C VAL A 113 8.08 3.10 -10.06
N MET A 114 7.55 2.83 -8.86
CA MET A 114 6.12 2.80 -8.56
C MET A 114 5.80 3.93 -7.59
N ASP A 115 4.99 4.88 -8.03
CA ASP A 115 4.58 6.03 -7.23
C ASP A 115 3.10 5.92 -6.86
N ASP A 116 2.80 5.89 -5.56
CA ASP A 116 1.47 5.81 -4.96
C ASP A 116 0.51 4.79 -5.60
N ILE A 117 1.05 3.66 -6.01
CA ILE A 117 0.29 2.61 -6.69
C ILE A 117 -0.90 2.10 -5.83
N ALA A 118 -0.78 2.16 -4.51
CA ALA A 118 -1.79 1.67 -3.58
C ALA A 118 -3.10 2.46 -3.57
N ASP A 119 -3.03 3.77 -3.78
CA ASP A 119 -4.19 4.66 -3.66
C ASP A 119 -5.15 4.53 -4.84
N SER A 120 -4.72 3.77 -5.80
CA SER A 120 -5.44 3.57 -7.05
C SER A 120 -6.42 2.39 -7.02
N PHE A 121 -6.42 1.56 -5.96
CA PHE A 121 -7.16 0.30 -5.94
C PHE A 121 -8.21 0.22 -4.85
N ASP A 122 -9.26 -0.56 -5.16
CA ASP A 122 -10.13 -1.10 -4.13
C ASP A 122 -9.38 -2.13 -3.25
N TYR A 123 -10.00 -2.51 -2.15
CA TYR A 123 -9.39 -3.39 -1.15
C TYR A 123 -8.94 -4.74 -1.74
N GLN A 124 -9.73 -5.34 -2.63
CA GLN A 124 -9.43 -6.66 -3.21
C GLN A 124 -8.24 -6.59 -4.17
N ASN A 125 -8.23 -5.61 -5.05
CA ASN A 125 -7.15 -5.43 -6.02
C ASN A 125 -5.84 -4.94 -5.37
N LYS A 126 -5.91 -4.28 -4.21
CA LYS A 126 -4.72 -3.87 -3.43
C LYS A 126 -3.87 -5.08 -3.00
N TYR A 127 -4.49 -6.17 -2.58
CA TYR A 127 -3.75 -7.38 -2.25
C TYR A 127 -3.15 -8.07 -3.47
N ALA A 128 -3.87 -8.09 -4.59
CA ALA A 128 -3.38 -8.65 -5.83
C ALA A 128 -2.08 -7.97 -6.31
N ILE A 129 -2.02 -6.63 -6.20
CA ILE A 129 -0.80 -5.88 -6.57
C ILE A 129 0.36 -6.14 -5.59
N VAL A 130 0.09 -6.30 -4.30
CA VAL A 130 1.14 -6.65 -3.31
C VAL A 130 1.77 -8.00 -3.63
N GLU A 131 0.96 -9.01 -3.96
CA GLU A 131 1.47 -10.32 -4.37
C GLU A 131 2.28 -10.24 -5.67
N TYR A 132 1.83 -9.43 -6.62
CA TYR A 132 2.58 -9.25 -7.85
C TYR A 132 3.90 -8.51 -7.63
N ILE A 133 3.93 -7.49 -6.79
CA ILE A 133 5.18 -6.82 -6.40
C ILE A 133 6.16 -7.81 -5.76
N LYS A 134 5.65 -8.74 -4.96
CA LYS A 134 6.46 -9.81 -4.40
C LYS A 134 7.07 -10.69 -5.50
N ASP A 135 6.25 -11.17 -6.45
CA ASP A 135 6.73 -11.96 -7.58
C ASP A 135 7.78 -11.20 -8.42
N LEU A 136 7.62 -9.88 -8.58
CA LEU A 136 8.61 -9.03 -9.25
C LEU A 136 9.91 -8.93 -8.44
N SER A 137 9.83 -8.80 -7.13
CA SER A 137 11.00 -8.67 -6.25
C SER A 137 11.88 -9.92 -6.22
N GLU A 138 11.33 -11.08 -6.60
CA GLU A 138 12.05 -12.35 -6.70
C GLU A 138 12.78 -12.49 -8.05
N SER A 139 12.57 -11.57 -9.00
CA SER A 139 13.20 -11.60 -10.33
C SER A 139 14.62 -11.02 -10.27
N GLN A 140 15.58 -11.71 -10.88
CA GLN A 140 17.01 -11.35 -10.80
C GLN A 140 17.37 -10.04 -11.52
N ASN A 141 16.58 -9.65 -12.51
CA ASN A 141 16.85 -8.49 -13.38
C ASN A 141 15.86 -7.33 -13.19
N ILE A 142 15.04 -7.36 -12.13
CA ILE A 142 14.10 -6.29 -11.82
C ILE A 142 14.41 -5.70 -10.45
N TYR A 143 14.63 -4.40 -10.42
CA TYR A 143 14.92 -3.61 -9.23
C TYR A 143 13.74 -2.66 -8.97
N LEU A 144 13.16 -2.73 -7.77
CA LEU A 144 11.95 -1.98 -7.43
C LEU A 144 12.29 -0.77 -6.57
N LEU A 145 11.82 0.41 -7.01
CA LEU A 145 11.76 1.61 -6.18
C LEU A 145 10.29 1.96 -5.97
N ILE A 146 9.79 1.78 -4.74
CA ILE A 146 8.38 1.97 -4.41
C ILE A 146 8.26 3.20 -3.52
N LEU A 147 7.54 4.21 -4.00
CA LEU A 147 7.21 5.44 -3.29
C LEU A 147 5.77 5.36 -2.83
N THR A 148 5.50 5.65 -1.58
CA THR A 148 4.13 5.69 -1.06
C THR A 148 4.02 6.57 0.16
N HIS A 149 2.94 7.34 0.25
CA HIS A 149 2.54 8.04 1.46
C HIS A 149 1.53 7.23 2.29
N ASN A 150 1.07 6.07 1.77
CA ASN A 150 0.11 5.20 2.45
C ASN A 150 0.84 4.25 3.42
N TYR A 151 0.73 4.54 4.71
CA TYR A 151 1.40 3.79 5.77
C TYR A 151 0.96 2.31 5.86
N ASP A 152 -0.31 2.01 5.62
CA ASP A 152 -0.80 0.63 5.66
C ASP A 152 -0.24 -0.19 4.48
N PHE A 153 -0.08 0.44 3.33
CA PHE A 153 0.57 -0.19 2.18
C PHE A 153 2.04 -0.44 2.45
N TYR A 154 2.76 0.55 3.00
CA TYR A 154 4.15 0.39 3.43
C TYR A 154 4.33 -0.79 4.40
N ARG A 155 3.48 -0.90 5.44
CA ARG A 155 3.52 -2.01 6.39
C ARG A 155 3.25 -3.35 5.74
N THR A 156 2.26 -3.40 4.86
CA THR A 156 1.86 -4.62 4.16
C THR A 156 2.99 -5.12 3.27
N LEU A 157 3.59 -4.25 2.47
CA LEU A 157 4.75 -4.58 1.64
C LEU A 157 5.95 -5.02 2.48
N THR A 158 6.30 -4.25 3.51
CA THR A 158 7.44 -4.55 4.39
C THR A 158 7.31 -5.93 5.01
N SER A 159 6.10 -6.28 5.47
CA SER A 159 5.81 -7.59 6.04
C SER A 159 5.82 -8.69 4.98
N ARG A 160 5.18 -8.46 3.83
CA ARG A 160 4.98 -9.47 2.79
C ARG A 160 6.26 -9.81 2.04
N LEU A 161 7.11 -8.81 1.78
CA LEU A 161 8.41 -8.97 1.12
C LEU A 161 9.55 -9.24 2.12
N SER A 162 9.27 -9.27 3.41
CA SER A 162 10.29 -9.45 4.47
C SER A 162 11.48 -8.48 4.32
N LEU A 163 11.18 -7.21 4.00
CA LEU A 163 12.21 -6.21 3.72
C LEU A 163 13.09 -5.93 4.93
N LYS A 164 14.39 -5.77 4.69
CA LYS A 164 15.38 -5.38 5.70
C LYS A 164 15.38 -3.86 5.90
N GLY A 165 15.97 -3.41 7.02
CA GLY A 165 15.97 -2.01 7.40
C GLY A 165 16.71 -1.08 6.44
N ASP A 166 17.74 -1.58 5.79
CA ASP A 166 18.57 -0.89 4.81
C ASP A 166 17.88 -0.64 3.47
N SER A 167 16.78 -1.36 3.21
CA SER A 167 15.93 -1.18 2.02
C SER A 167 14.73 -0.25 2.28
N LEU A 168 14.62 0.34 3.46
CA LEU A 168 13.46 1.12 3.87
C LEU A 168 13.89 2.54 4.26
N TRP A 169 13.24 3.53 3.62
CA TRP A 169 13.57 4.93 3.81
C TRP A 169 12.30 5.74 4.07
N MET A 170 12.43 6.75 4.90
CA MET A 170 11.44 7.80 5.09
C MET A 170 11.98 9.07 4.47
N VAL A 171 11.09 9.82 3.81
CA VAL A 171 11.42 11.06 3.15
C VAL A 171 10.83 12.20 3.96
N GLU A 172 11.68 13.10 4.41
CA GLU A 172 11.27 14.33 5.09
C GLU A 172 11.68 15.55 4.27
N ARG A 173 10.82 16.56 4.28
CA ARG A 173 11.13 17.86 3.69
C ARG A 173 11.48 18.83 4.81
N SER A 174 12.70 19.33 4.79
CA SER A 174 13.17 20.31 5.75
C SER A 174 12.58 21.70 5.48
N SER A 175 12.66 22.59 6.46
CA SER A 175 12.17 23.97 6.37
C SER A 175 12.82 24.80 5.25
N ASP A 176 14.03 24.45 4.85
CA ASP A 176 14.78 25.06 3.74
C ASP A 176 14.43 24.47 2.37
N ASN A 177 13.40 23.63 2.28
CA ASN A 177 13.01 22.85 1.11
C ASN A 177 14.00 21.75 0.67
N SER A 178 14.98 21.41 1.46
CA SER A 178 15.82 20.23 1.22
C SER A 178 15.03 18.94 1.51
N VAL A 179 15.45 17.86 0.87
CA VAL A 179 14.87 16.51 1.08
C VAL A 179 15.89 15.67 1.83
N VAL A 180 15.47 15.12 2.97
CA VAL A 180 16.30 14.27 3.81
C VAL A 180 15.76 12.85 3.77
N LEU A 181 16.63 11.86 3.58
CA LEU A 181 16.32 10.45 3.65
C LEU A 181 16.72 9.90 5.02
N LEU A 182 15.74 9.42 5.76
CA LEU A 182 15.93 8.80 7.06
C LEU A 182 15.68 7.29 6.97
N PRO A 183 16.34 6.47 7.82
CA PRO A 183 16.03 5.04 7.88
C PRO A 183 14.56 4.79 8.17
N GLY A 184 13.93 3.89 7.42
CA GLY A 184 12.52 3.55 7.57
C GLY A 184 12.21 2.95 8.94
N GLN A 185 11.25 3.52 9.62
CA GLN A 185 10.82 3.14 10.96
C GLN A 185 9.45 2.44 10.93
N TYR A 186 9.00 1.98 12.10
CA TYR A 186 7.60 1.53 12.33
C TYR A 186 7.12 0.36 11.47
N ARG A 187 8.01 -0.53 11.09
CA ARG A 187 7.75 -1.72 10.27
C ARG A 187 6.81 -2.74 10.87
N GLY A 188 6.62 -2.71 12.18
CA GLY A 188 5.83 -3.69 12.92
C GLY A 188 4.58 -3.11 13.55
N ASN A 189 4.12 -3.76 14.62
CA ASN A 189 3.04 -3.23 15.44
C ASN A 189 3.51 -1.96 16.17
N VAL A 190 3.18 -0.81 15.62
CA VAL A 190 3.59 0.51 16.13
C VAL A 190 3.11 0.69 17.57
N PHE A 191 1.86 0.37 17.83
CA PHE A 191 1.30 0.52 19.18
C PHE A 191 2.10 -0.28 20.21
N ALA A 192 2.34 -1.55 19.95
CA ALA A 192 3.07 -2.41 20.88
C ALA A 192 4.55 -2.03 21.05
N LYS A 193 5.19 -1.52 19.99
CA LYS A 193 6.64 -1.26 19.97
C LYS A 193 7.00 0.21 20.28
N ALA A 194 6.20 1.13 19.78
CA ALA A 194 6.49 2.55 19.91
C ALA A 194 5.77 3.21 21.08
N PHE A 195 4.59 2.72 21.48
CA PHE A 195 3.75 3.35 22.48
C PHE A 195 3.79 2.61 23.82
N VAL A 196 3.47 1.31 23.81
CA VAL A 196 3.32 0.56 25.08
C VAL A 196 4.64 0.48 25.84
N GLY A 197 4.59 0.95 27.11
CA GLY A 197 5.75 0.99 28.01
C GLY A 197 6.71 2.15 27.75
N LYS A 198 6.32 3.15 26.96
CA LYS A 198 7.02 4.41 26.72
C LYS A 198 6.15 5.63 27.07
N ASP A 199 5.11 5.41 27.79
CA ASP A 199 4.07 6.38 28.19
C ASP A 199 4.55 7.41 29.24
N GLU A 200 5.80 7.30 29.72
CA GLU A 200 6.47 8.36 30.47
C GLU A 200 6.78 9.59 29.60
N ASP A 201 6.98 9.40 28.32
CA ASP A 201 7.12 10.47 27.35
C ASP A 201 5.74 11.09 27.05
N ASP A 202 5.62 12.40 27.22
CA ASP A 202 4.37 13.14 27.02
C ASP A 202 3.84 13.05 25.60
N LYS A 203 4.72 13.03 24.58
CA LYS A 203 4.34 12.88 23.16
C LYS A 203 3.73 11.51 22.91
N ILE A 204 4.37 10.48 23.43
CA ILE A 204 3.89 9.09 23.30
C ILE A 204 2.56 8.93 24.02
N PHE A 205 2.44 9.42 25.25
CA PHE A 205 1.21 9.36 26.02
C PHE A 205 0.02 10.00 25.30
N ILE A 206 0.20 11.20 24.77
CA ILE A 206 -0.84 11.90 24.00
C ILE A 206 -1.17 11.15 22.72
N SER A 207 -0.17 10.60 22.03
CA SER A 207 -0.36 9.82 20.80
C SER A 207 -1.15 8.52 21.01
N MET A 208 -1.19 7.99 22.24
CA MET A 208 -2.04 6.84 22.56
C MET A 208 -3.54 7.18 22.57
N ILE A 209 -3.92 8.42 22.83
CA ILE A 209 -5.32 8.84 22.98
C ILE A 209 -6.14 8.53 21.71
N PRO A 210 -5.79 9.03 20.51
CA PRO A 210 -6.58 8.76 19.29
C PRO A 210 -6.58 7.28 18.91
N PHE A 211 -5.47 6.58 19.13
CA PHE A 211 -5.38 5.16 18.85
C PHE A 211 -6.33 4.33 19.72
N VAL A 212 -6.29 4.55 21.04
CA VAL A 212 -7.15 3.82 21.98
C VAL A 212 -8.61 4.23 21.82
N ARG A 213 -8.89 5.50 21.54
CA ARG A 213 -10.25 5.96 21.22
C ARG A 213 -10.84 5.17 20.05
N ASN A 214 -10.06 4.94 18.97
CA ASN A 214 -10.52 4.14 17.85
C ASN A 214 -10.72 2.66 18.22
N LEU A 215 -9.86 2.07 19.05
CA LEU A 215 -10.08 0.72 19.56
C LEU A 215 -11.37 0.60 20.36
N ILE A 216 -11.69 1.60 21.21
CA ILE A 216 -12.93 1.63 21.98
C ILE A 216 -14.14 1.74 21.06
N GLU A 217 -14.06 2.54 20.00
CA GLU A 217 -15.12 2.65 18.98
C GLU A 217 -15.52 1.27 18.43
N TYR A 218 -14.53 0.41 18.10
CA TYR A 218 -14.78 -0.92 17.57
C TYR A 218 -15.17 -1.98 18.62
N THR A 219 -14.75 -1.81 19.87
CA THR A 219 -14.94 -2.83 20.91
C THR A 219 -16.13 -2.56 21.82
N LYS A 220 -16.32 -1.30 22.24
CA LYS A 220 -17.38 -0.87 23.18
C LYS A 220 -18.44 0.02 22.52
N GLY A 221 -18.13 0.58 21.34
CA GLY A 221 -19.01 1.48 20.60
C GLY A 221 -18.91 2.95 21.05
N ILE A 222 -19.50 3.82 20.20
CA ILE A 222 -19.43 5.29 20.34
C ILE A 222 -20.18 5.85 21.57
N ASN A 223 -21.05 5.05 22.19
CA ASN A 223 -21.85 5.46 23.32
C ASN A 223 -21.17 5.19 24.69
N SER A 224 -19.96 4.63 24.69
CA SER A 224 -19.22 4.37 25.91
C SER A 224 -18.66 5.67 26.50
N THR A 225 -18.60 5.74 27.84
CA THR A 225 -18.06 6.90 28.55
C THR A 225 -16.62 7.16 28.17
N GLU A 226 -15.82 6.09 28.08
CA GLU A 226 -14.40 6.15 27.73
C GLU A 226 -14.19 6.73 26.34
N TYR A 227 -15.03 6.33 25.36
CA TYR A 227 -15.00 6.91 24.02
C TYR A 227 -15.30 8.41 24.05
N GLY A 228 -16.31 8.81 24.83
CA GLY A 228 -16.69 10.21 25.01
C GLY A 228 -15.55 11.03 25.63
N THR A 229 -14.92 10.54 26.68
CA THR A 229 -13.80 11.20 27.37
C THR A 229 -12.61 11.39 26.42
N LEU A 230 -12.16 10.32 25.75
CA LEU A 230 -11.04 10.43 24.80
C LEU A 230 -11.38 11.30 23.58
N THR A 231 -12.62 11.26 23.09
CA THR A 231 -13.10 12.16 22.02
C THR A 231 -13.05 13.62 22.46
N ASN A 232 -13.40 13.92 23.71
CA ASN A 232 -13.31 15.28 24.26
C ASN A 232 -11.86 15.76 24.38
N CYS A 233 -10.89 14.87 24.55
CA CYS A 233 -9.46 15.22 24.47
C CYS A 233 -9.04 15.62 23.04
N LEU A 234 -9.64 15.03 22.01
CA LEU A 234 -9.30 15.29 20.62
C LEU A 234 -10.02 16.50 20.02
N HIS A 235 -11.12 16.93 20.63
CA HIS A 235 -11.93 18.04 20.15
C HIS A 235 -12.22 19.00 21.32
N HIS A 236 -11.92 20.28 21.13
CA HIS A 236 -12.18 21.28 22.16
C HIS A 236 -13.68 21.44 22.43
N LYS A 237 -14.17 20.80 23.50
CA LYS A 237 -15.56 20.89 23.99
C LYS A 237 -15.59 21.54 25.37
N LYS A 238 -16.78 21.80 25.90
CA LYS A 238 -16.94 22.44 27.23
C LYS A 238 -16.16 21.72 28.33
N ASP A 239 -16.20 20.40 28.31
CA ASP A 239 -15.63 19.56 29.39
C ASP A 239 -14.14 19.22 29.17
N THR A 240 -13.57 19.56 28.00
CA THR A 240 -12.15 19.24 27.67
C THR A 240 -11.17 19.82 28.70
N LYS A 241 -11.46 21.03 29.22
CA LYS A 241 -10.59 21.71 30.19
C LYS A 241 -10.60 21.07 31.56
N ASP A 242 -11.58 20.24 31.85
CA ASP A 242 -11.74 19.62 33.19
C ASP A 242 -11.12 18.22 33.22
N ILE A 243 -10.93 17.56 32.09
CA ILE A 243 -10.34 16.22 32.02
C ILE A 243 -8.89 16.25 32.51
N THR A 244 -8.56 15.32 33.42
CA THR A 244 -7.22 15.16 33.99
C THR A 244 -6.43 14.07 33.31
N ASP A 245 -5.10 14.11 33.40
CA ASP A 245 -4.22 13.04 32.93
C ASP A 245 -4.53 11.70 33.63
N LYS A 246 -4.97 11.73 34.88
CA LYS A 246 -5.39 10.54 35.63
C LYS A 246 -6.58 9.83 34.99
N GLU A 247 -7.63 10.57 34.63
CA GLU A 247 -8.80 10.01 33.94
C GLU A 247 -8.42 9.35 32.62
N VAL A 248 -7.54 9.98 31.85
CA VAL A 248 -7.02 9.41 30.59
C VAL A 248 -6.18 8.16 30.84
N MET A 249 -5.27 8.20 31.85
CA MET A 249 -4.48 7.04 32.27
C MET A 249 -5.35 5.85 32.70
N ASP A 250 -6.41 6.09 33.43
CA ASP A 250 -7.35 5.06 33.89
C ASP A 250 -8.04 4.34 32.70
N ILE A 251 -8.29 5.06 31.62
CA ILE A 251 -8.81 4.47 30.39
C ILE A 251 -7.70 3.71 29.64
N LEU A 252 -6.52 4.33 29.45
CA LEU A 252 -5.44 3.77 28.64
C LEU A 252 -4.83 2.50 29.23
N LYS A 253 -4.84 2.32 30.56
CA LYS A 253 -4.23 1.16 31.25
C LYS A 253 -4.78 -0.18 30.74
N ASP A 254 -6.08 -0.23 30.38
CA ASP A 254 -6.73 -1.45 29.90
C ASP A 254 -6.26 -1.86 28.50
N TYR A 255 -5.60 -0.95 27.78
CA TYR A 255 -5.15 -1.12 26.41
C TYR A 255 -3.62 -1.25 26.26
N THR A 256 -2.91 -1.55 27.32
CA THR A 256 -1.44 -1.65 27.34
C THR A 256 -0.90 -3.04 26.99
N LEU A 257 -1.72 -3.94 26.48
CA LEU A 257 -1.35 -5.33 26.17
C LEU A 257 -0.79 -6.08 27.39
N GLY A 258 -1.32 -5.82 28.58
CA GLY A 258 -0.91 -6.44 29.83
C GLY A 258 0.40 -5.91 30.43
N LYS A 259 1.05 -4.90 29.84
CA LYS A 259 2.31 -4.32 30.34
C LYS A 259 2.10 -3.22 31.39
N GLY A 260 0.87 -2.70 31.50
CA GLY A 260 0.57 -1.55 32.35
C GLY A 260 1.14 -0.23 31.81
N LEU A 261 0.81 0.86 32.47
CA LEU A 261 1.41 2.17 32.23
C LEU A 261 2.57 2.38 33.20
N LYS A 262 3.64 3.01 32.76
CA LYS A 262 4.79 3.41 33.57
C LYS A 262 4.63 4.83 34.08
N ARG A 263 3.87 5.66 33.35
CA ARG A 263 3.59 7.04 33.72
C ARG A 263 2.89 7.12 35.08
N GLN A 264 3.27 8.10 35.86
CA GLN A 264 2.55 8.47 37.07
C GLN A 264 1.67 9.68 36.82
N SER A 265 0.47 9.69 37.37
CA SER A 265 -0.43 10.84 37.27
C SER A 265 0.19 12.06 37.96
N SER A 266 0.08 13.19 37.29
CA SER A 266 0.46 14.49 37.84
C SER A 266 -0.74 15.35 38.21
N ASP A 267 -1.98 14.80 38.10
CA ASP A 267 -3.26 15.51 38.25
C ASP A 267 -3.36 16.80 37.41
N LYS A 268 -2.55 16.88 36.35
CA LYS A 268 -2.59 18.00 35.41
C LYS A 268 -3.78 17.88 34.47
N LYS A 269 -4.25 19.01 33.99
CA LYS A 269 -5.28 19.04 32.96
C LYS A 269 -4.69 18.55 31.64
N ILE A 270 -5.32 17.53 31.02
CA ILE A 270 -4.83 16.92 29.76
C ILE A 270 -4.72 17.94 28.62
N TYR A 271 -5.64 18.91 28.57
CA TYR A 271 -5.60 19.95 27.56
C TYR A 271 -4.30 20.79 27.62
N SER A 272 -3.87 21.16 28.85
CA SER A 272 -2.61 21.93 29.02
C SER A 272 -1.40 21.10 28.57
N LEU A 273 -1.42 19.79 28.83
CA LEU A 273 -0.38 18.88 28.43
C LEU A 273 -0.31 18.77 26.89
N ILE A 274 -1.48 18.60 26.24
CA ILE A 274 -1.57 18.54 24.76
C ILE A 274 -1.01 19.82 24.13
N MET A 275 -1.40 20.99 24.65
CA MET A 275 -0.91 22.27 24.13
C MET A 275 0.59 22.42 24.29
N SER A 276 1.14 22.10 25.46
CA SER A 276 2.59 22.16 25.71
C SER A 276 3.38 21.23 24.79
N VAL A 277 2.90 20.02 24.56
CA VAL A 277 3.53 19.06 23.63
C VAL A 277 3.43 19.55 22.19
N ALA A 278 2.30 20.09 21.77
CA ALA A 278 2.15 20.66 20.44
C ALA A 278 3.13 21.82 20.19
N GLU A 279 3.28 22.71 21.14
CA GLU A 279 4.26 23.80 21.08
C GLU A 279 5.69 23.28 21.00
N SER A 280 6.05 22.23 21.74
CA SER A 280 7.39 21.64 21.66
C SER A 280 7.67 21.02 20.30
N ILE A 281 6.69 20.33 19.69
CA ILE A 281 6.84 19.70 18.38
C ILE A 281 7.05 20.75 17.28
N VAL A 282 6.35 21.89 17.35
CA VAL A 282 6.51 22.97 16.36
C VAL A 282 7.94 23.56 16.38
N GLN A 283 8.63 23.46 17.52
CA GLN A 283 9.99 23.98 17.68
C GLN A 283 11.07 22.95 17.28
N GLU A 284 10.71 21.71 17.02
CA GLU A 284 11.66 20.68 16.59
C GLU A 284 12.01 20.83 15.11
N GLU A 285 13.29 20.75 14.76
CA GLU A 285 13.74 20.80 13.35
C GLU A 285 13.30 19.54 12.57
N THR A 286 13.32 18.38 13.22
CA THR A 286 12.94 17.08 12.63
C THR A 286 12.09 16.29 13.62
N PRO A 287 10.79 16.63 13.76
CA PRO A 287 9.94 15.95 14.69
C PRO A 287 9.65 14.50 14.25
N ASP A 288 9.53 13.58 15.22
CA ASP A 288 9.16 12.20 14.92
C ASP A 288 7.76 12.16 14.23
N PRO A 289 7.64 11.61 13.01
CA PRO A 289 6.43 11.72 12.20
C PRO A 289 5.22 11.01 12.80
N ILE A 290 5.39 9.97 13.63
CA ILE A 290 4.24 9.26 14.20
C ILE A 290 3.60 10.01 15.36
N PRO A 291 4.29 10.46 16.42
CA PRO A 291 3.71 11.35 17.40
C PRO A 291 3.09 12.60 16.75
N VAL A 292 3.74 13.20 15.75
CA VAL A 292 3.21 14.35 15.02
C VAL A 292 1.87 14.02 14.35
N SER A 293 1.78 12.93 13.60
CA SER A 293 0.55 12.53 12.91
C SER A 293 -0.62 12.36 13.89
N TYR A 294 -0.39 11.75 15.03
CA TYR A 294 -1.44 11.56 16.04
C TYR A 294 -1.74 12.85 16.82
N THR A 295 -0.76 13.73 17.03
CA THR A 295 -0.97 15.02 17.69
C THR A 295 -1.72 16.02 16.81
N HIS A 296 -1.50 16.01 15.50
CA HIS A 296 -2.27 16.81 14.55
C HIS A 296 -3.77 16.50 14.57
N LEU A 297 -4.13 15.24 14.81
CA LEU A 297 -5.53 14.83 15.00
C LEU A 297 -6.12 15.38 16.32
N THR A 298 -5.29 15.74 17.29
CA THR A 298 -5.71 16.21 18.60
C THR A 298 -5.73 17.74 18.74
N LEU A 299 -5.03 18.46 17.86
CA LEU A 299 -5.08 19.92 17.88
C LEU A 299 -6.47 20.40 17.47
N PRO A 300 -7.11 21.27 18.28
CA PRO A 300 -8.38 21.87 17.89
C PRO A 300 -8.13 22.69 16.62
N THR A 301 -8.64 22.21 15.50
CA THR A 301 -8.72 23.02 14.29
C THR A 301 -9.73 24.12 14.58
N ASN A 302 -9.24 25.28 14.98
CA ASN A 302 -10.02 26.51 14.94
C ASN A 302 -10.30 26.83 13.48
N ARG A 303 -11.39 26.32 12.95
CA ARG A 303 -12.10 26.79 11.77
C ARG A 303 -13.51 27.18 12.17
#